data_9adf4eef7ed399ca92b48a90f9c7bca7
#
_entry.id   9adf4eef7ed399ca92b48a90f9c7bca7
#
_cell.length_a   1.000
_cell.length_b   1.000
_cell.length_c   1.000
_cell.angle_alpha   90.00
_cell.angle_beta   90.00
_cell.angle_gamma   90.00
#
_symmetry.space_group_name_H-M   'P 1'
#
loop_
_entity.id
_entity.type
_entity.pdbx_description
1 polymer ?
#
loop_
_entity_poly.entity_id
_entity_poly.type
_entity_poly.pdbx_seq_one_letter_code
_entity_poly.pdbx_strand_id
1 'polypeptide(L)'
;YVSYLHNVCEKYASKDDPVLKKADEIKHFLLHEKVEGEKEKPDVLFMKGTIRREEARTACRYTGVKDENVHFLDLPFYETGLVKKNDLGEADKDIVKALIEKIQPDQMFVAGDLADPHGTHKVCLDAILAAIDDVKDEEWMKNCRVWMYRGAWAEWEMDHVEMAVPISPEELRFKRNSILKHQSQ
;
A
#
# COMPACT_ATOMS: atom_id res chain seq x y z
N TYR A 1 -15.77 0.33 11.38
CA TYR A 1 -14.86 1.35 11.93
C TYR A 1 -15.60 2.63 12.34
N VAL A 2 -16.41 3.26 11.47
CA VAL A 2 -17.16 4.48 11.82
C VAL A 2 -18.03 4.24 13.05
N SER A 3 -18.77 3.13 13.11
CA SER A 3 -19.60 2.79 14.28
C SER A 3 -18.77 2.55 15.53
N TYR A 4 -17.56 2.00 15.41
CA TYR A 4 -16.65 1.83 16.53
C TYR A 4 -16.16 3.19 17.06
N LEU A 5 -15.70 4.08 16.17
CA LEU A 5 -15.29 5.44 16.52
C LEU A 5 -16.46 6.21 17.17
N HIS A 6 -17.65 6.10 16.61
CA HIS A 6 -18.85 6.69 17.18
C HIS A 6 -19.09 6.23 18.62
N ASN A 7 -19.07 4.91 18.87
CA ASN A 7 -19.27 4.36 20.20
C ASN A 7 -18.19 4.81 21.21
N VAL A 8 -16.92 4.91 20.76
CA VAL A 8 -15.82 5.41 21.59
C VAL A 8 -16.03 6.90 21.91
N CYS A 9 -16.35 7.71 20.90
CA CYS A 9 -16.61 9.14 21.09
C CYS A 9 -17.86 9.37 21.97
N GLU A 10 -18.93 8.62 21.76
CA GLU A 10 -20.16 8.71 22.57
C GLU A 10 -19.88 8.47 24.06
N LYS A 11 -18.93 7.58 24.37
CA LYS A 11 -18.55 7.28 25.76
C LYS A 11 -17.65 8.34 26.41
N TYR A 12 -16.74 8.96 25.64
CA TYR A 12 -15.67 9.80 26.18
C TYR A 12 -15.73 11.27 25.75
N ALA A 13 -16.51 11.61 24.72
CA ALA A 13 -16.66 12.97 24.23
C ALA A 13 -18.00 13.59 24.68
N SER A 14 -18.08 14.93 24.68
CA SER A 14 -19.34 15.63 24.85
C SER A 14 -20.19 15.49 23.58
N LYS A 15 -21.52 15.65 23.71
CA LYS A 15 -22.45 15.61 22.55
C LYS A 15 -22.15 16.65 21.47
N ASP A 16 -21.43 17.70 21.81
CA ASP A 16 -21.04 18.79 20.92
C ASP A 16 -19.61 18.62 20.38
N ASP A 17 -18.96 17.48 20.65
CA ASP A 17 -17.60 17.22 20.18
C ASP A 17 -17.55 17.21 18.65
N PRO A 18 -16.62 17.97 18.04
CA PRO A 18 -16.47 18.03 16.58
C PRO A 18 -16.20 16.68 15.93
N VAL A 19 -15.50 15.78 16.63
CA VAL A 19 -15.19 14.43 16.13
C VAL A 19 -16.45 13.58 16.03
N LEU A 20 -17.33 13.67 17.03
CA LEU A 20 -18.61 12.95 17.04
C LEU A 20 -19.51 13.43 15.89
N LYS A 21 -19.66 14.76 15.73
CA LYS A 21 -20.41 15.35 14.62
C LYS A 21 -19.87 14.91 13.27
N LYS A 22 -18.55 14.90 13.11
CA LYS A 22 -17.89 14.45 11.87
C LYS A 22 -18.13 12.95 11.60
N ALA A 23 -18.10 12.12 12.63
CA ALA A 23 -18.41 10.70 12.51
C ALA A 23 -19.85 10.45 12.05
N ASP A 24 -20.81 11.22 12.58
CA ASP A 24 -22.21 11.15 12.15
C ASP A 24 -22.41 11.62 10.71
N GLU A 25 -21.76 12.71 10.28
CA GLU A 25 -21.77 13.19 8.89
C GLU A 25 -21.25 12.12 7.93
N ILE A 26 -20.11 11.49 8.26
CA ILE A 26 -19.53 10.43 7.43
C ILE A 26 -20.45 9.22 7.39
N LYS A 27 -21.01 8.81 8.52
CA LYS A 27 -21.96 7.69 8.59
C LYS A 27 -23.21 7.98 7.73
N HIS A 28 -23.79 9.17 7.85
CA HIS A 28 -24.94 9.57 7.05
C HIS A 28 -24.61 9.53 5.55
N PHE A 29 -23.50 10.12 5.15
CA PHE A 29 -23.04 10.09 3.75
C PHE A 29 -22.92 8.67 3.21
N LEU A 30 -22.23 7.78 3.94
CA LEU A 30 -22.00 6.39 3.50
C LEU A 30 -23.29 5.57 3.39
N LEU A 31 -24.31 5.86 4.21
CA LEU A 31 -25.56 5.11 4.25
C LEU A 31 -26.61 5.64 3.26
N HIS A 32 -26.59 6.94 2.96
CA HIS A 32 -27.73 7.61 2.31
C HIS A 32 -27.37 8.44 1.07
N GLU A 33 -26.11 8.92 0.95
CA GLU A 33 -25.73 9.86 -0.10
C GLU A 33 -24.73 9.25 -1.10
N LYS A 34 -23.99 8.22 -0.71
CA LYS A 34 -22.92 7.66 -1.55
C LYS A 34 -23.48 7.02 -2.81
N VAL A 35 -22.98 7.48 -3.96
CA VAL A 35 -23.27 6.91 -5.29
C VAL A 35 -22.04 6.12 -5.75
N GLU A 36 -22.27 4.96 -6.35
CA GLU A 36 -21.20 4.13 -6.91
C GLU A 36 -20.53 4.84 -8.10
N GLY A 37 -19.20 4.84 -8.13
CA GLY A 37 -18.40 5.48 -9.19
C GLY A 37 -18.13 6.97 -8.98
N GLU A 38 -18.79 7.64 -8.05
CA GLU A 38 -18.49 9.03 -7.72
C GLU A 38 -17.32 9.16 -6.74
N LYS A 39 -16.60 10.29 -6.86
CA LYS A 39 -15.51 10.62 -5.93
C LYS A 39 -16.05 10.81 -4.51
N GLU A 40 -15.46 10.09 -3.58
CA GLU A 40 -15.83 10.21 -2.16
C GLU A 40 -15.37 11.53 -1.55
N LYS A 41 -16.07 11.96 -0.48
CA LYS A 41 -15.69 13.17 0.28
C LYS A 41 -14.27 13.00 0.87
N PRO A 42 -13.47 14.07 0.97
CA PRO A 42 -12.09 14.00 1.48
C PRO A 42 -11.96 13.32 2.84
N ASP A 43 -12.89 13.59 3.77
CA ASP A 43 -12.89 12.98 5.10
C ASP A 43 -13.08 11.45 5.04
N VAL A 44 -13.89 10.96 4.10
CA VAL A 44 -14.11 9.52 3.88
C VAL A 44 -12.84 8.88 3.32
N LEU A 45 -12.20 9.53 2.33
CA LEU A 45 -10.93 9.06 1.76
C LEU A 45 -9.83 9.03 2.81
N PHE A 46 -9.71 10.09 3.62
CA PHE A 46 -8.75 10.15 4.73
C PHE A 46 -8.97 9.01 5.72
N MET A 47 -10.21 8.77 6.15
CA MET A 47 -10.53 7.70 7.09
C MET A 47 -10.20 6.33 6.51
N LYS A 48 -10.59 6.05 5.26
CA LYS A 48 -10.28 4.78 4.57
C LYS A 48 -8.77 4.58 4.42
N GLY A 49 -8.06 5.61 4.00
CA GLY A 49 -6.61 5.60 3.88
C GLY A 49 -5.92 5.31 5.21
N THR A 50 -6.36 5.98 6.29
CA THR A 50 -5.83 5.77 7.65
C THR A 50 -6.03 4.33 8.11
N ILE A 51 -7.23 3.77 7.93
CA ILE A 51 -7.53 2.38 8.29
C ILE A 51 -6.58 1.43 7.56
N ARG A 52 -6.46 1.55 6.23
CA ARG A 52 -5.62 0.67 5.42
C ARG A 52 -4.13 0.78 5.77
N ARG A 53 -3.65 1.99 6.06
CA ARG A 53 -2.27 2.21 6.50
C ARG A 53 -1.98 1.56 7.85
N GLU A 54 -2.90 1.66 8.81
CA GLU A 54 -2.73 1.02 10.11
C GLU A 54 -2.83 -0.52 10.03
N GLU A 55 -3.66 -1.05 9.16
CA GLU A 55 -3.68 -2.48 8.85
C GLU A 55 -2.36 -2.95 8.25
N ALA A 56 -1.82 -2.20 7.29
CA ALA A 56 -0.51 -2.49 6.69
C ALA A 56 0.62 -2.42 7.71
N ARG A 57 0.66 -1.37 8.57
CA ARG A 57 1.62 -1.30 9.68
C ARG A 57 1.49 -2.47 10.63
N THR A 58 0.25 -2.87 10.95
CA THR A 58 0.00 -4.01 11.84
C THR A 58 0.50 -5.32 11.22
N ALA A 59 0.33 -5.52 9.91
CA ALA A 59 0.89 -6.66 9.19
C ALA A 59 2.43 -6.64 9.22
N CYS A 60 3.04 -5.48 8.98
CA CYS A 60 4.48 -5.28 9.06
C CYS A 60 5.04 -5.57 10.47
N ARG A 61 4.43 -5.00 11.51
CA ARG A 61 4.80 -5.27 12.92
C ARG A 61 4.69 -6.75 13.26
N TYR A 62 3.65 -7.42 12.78
CA TYR A 62 3.47 -8.84 12.99
C TYR A 62 4.60 -9.68 12.37
N THR A 63 5.18 -9.23 11.27
CA THR A 63 6.34 -9.86 10.62
C THR A 63 7.69 -9.34 11.12
N GLY A 64 7.71 -8.51 12.16
CA GLY A 64 8.94 -7.99 12.79
C GLY A 64 9.51 -6.74 12.14
N VAL A 65 8.83 -6.15 11.14
CA VAL A 65 9.24 -4.87 10.55
C VAL A 65 8.84 -3.72 11.48
N LYS A 66 9.79 -2.87 11.82
CA LYS A 66 9.55 -1.69 12.67
C LYS A 66 8.83 -0.59 11.89
N ASP A 67 8.02 0.22 12.57
CA ASP A 67 7.25 1.31 11.97
C ASP A 67 8.10 2.32 11.19
N GLU A 68 9.31 2.60 11.66
CA GLU A 68 10.27 3.50 11.02
C GLU A 68 10.73 3.04 9.64
N ASN A 69 10.58 1.73 9.35
CA ASN A 69 10.92 1.11 8.07
C ASN A 69 9.70 0.86 7.17
N VAL A 70 8.53 1.38 7.55
CA VAL A 70 7.31 1.28 6.74
C VAL A 70 7.02 2.64 6.10
N HIS A 71 7.19 2.73 4.78
CA HIS A 71 7.04 3.96 4.03
C HIS A 71 5.79 3.90 3.14
N PHE A 72 4.90 4.90 3.28
CA PHE A 72 3.78 5.12 2.37
C PHE A 72 4.15 6.30 1.47
N LEU A 73 4.35 6.03 0.19
CA LEU A 73 4.92 7.02 -0.72
C LEU A 73 3.89 8.02 -1.27
N ASP A 74 2.61 7.69 -1.18
CA ASP A 74 1.51 8.55 -1.63
C ASP A 74 1.71 9.09 -3.05
N LEU A 75 2.03 8.18 -3.99
CA LEU A 75 2.39 8.53 -5.35
C LEU A 75 1.24 9.28 -6.06
N PRO A 76 1.51 10.44 -6.69
CA PRO A 76 0.51 11.28 -7.34
C PRO A 76 -0.36 10.57 -8.38
N PHE A 77 0.18 9.60 -9.12
CA PHE A 77 -0.59 8.85 -10.09
C PHE A 77 -1.76 8.10 -9.46
N TYR A 78 -1.59 7.64 -8.21
CA TYR A 78 -2.58 6.85 -7.48
C TYR A 78 -3.57 7.72 -6.70
N GLU A 79 -3.16 8.87 -6.20
CA GLU A 79 -3.91 9.75 -5.29
C GLU A 79 -5.02 10.56 -5.98
N THR A 80 -5.78 9.92 -6.88
CA THR A 80 -6.88 10.59 -7.61
C THR A 80 -8.19 10.59 -6.83
N GLY A 81 -8.36 9.68 -5.88
CA GLY A 81 -9.63 9.41 -5.22
C GLY A 81 -10.68 8.77 -6.13
N LEU A 82 -10.29 8.33 -7.32
CA LEU A 82 -11.12 7.67 -8.33
C LEU A 82 -10.59 6.28 -8.65
N VAL A 83 -11.41 5.45 -9.29
CA VAL A 83 -10.97 4.15 -9.80
C VAL A 83 -9.93 4.35 -10.90
N LYS A 84 -10.17 5.30 -11.82
CA LYS A 84 -9.22 5.66 -12.86
C LYS A 84 -8.04 6.42 -12.25
N LYS A 85 -6.84 5.92 -12.48
CA LYS A 85 -5.58 6.53 -12.06
C LYS A 85 -5.04 7.47 -13.13
N ASN A 86 -4.12 8.35 -12.74
CA ASN A 86 -3.35 9.15 -13.68
C ASN A 86 -2.25 8.30 -14.34
N ASP A 87 -1.69 8.82 -15.42
CA ASP A 87 -0.47 8.26 -15.98
C ASP A 87 0.72 8.52 -15.05
N LEU A 88 1.71 7.63 -15.11
CA LEU A 88 2.96 7.79 -14.35
C LEU A 88 3.69 9.07 -14.77
N GLY A 89 3.98 9.93 -13.79
CA GLY A 89 4.68 11.19 -14.00
C GLY A 89 6.10 11.20 -13.41
N GLU A 90 6.88 12.26 -13.70
CA GLU A 90 8.22 12.44 -13.14
C GLU A 90 8.19 12.56 -11.61
N ALA A 91 7.16 13.23 -11.05
CA ALA A 91 7.01 13.35 -9.60
C ALA A 91 6.89 11.99 -8.89
N ASP A 92 6.23 11.02 -9.52
CA ASP A 92 6.13 9.65 -8.97
C ASP A 92 7.50 8.97 -8.94
N LYS A 93 8.27 9.11 -10.02
CA LYS A 93 9.61 8.53 -10.17
C LYS A 93 10.58 9.16 -9.17
N ASP A 94 10.55 10.49 -9.01
CA ASP A 94 11.40 11.23 -8.07
C ASP A 94 11.19 10.79 -6.63
N ILE A 95 9.94 10.55 -6.23
CA ILE A 95 9.60 10.04 -4.89
C ILE A 95 10.21 8.65 -4.66
N VAL A 96 10.06 7.74 -5.64
CA VAL A 96 10.62 6.39 -5.56
C VAL A 96 12.14 6.44 -5.55
N LYS A 97 12.75 7.22 -6.45
CA LYS A 97 14.20 7.43 -6.54
C LYS A 97 14.78 7.93 -5.22
N ALA A 98 14.19 8.98 -4.64
CA ALA A 98 14.64 9.53 -3.37
C ALA A 98 14.65 8.50 -2.23
N LEU A 99 13.66 7.58 -2.21
CA LEU A 99 13.66 6.50 -1.23
C LEU A 99 14.78 5.48 -1.49
N ILE A 100 14.98 5.09 -2.74
CA ILE A 100 16.04 4.12 -3.13
C ILE A 100 17.42 4.70 -2.80
N GLU A 101 17.69 5.96 -3.17
CA GLU A 101 18.94 6.67 -2.85
C GLU A 101 19.17 6.79 -1.33
N LYS A 102 18.12 7.04 -0.57
CA LYS A 102 18.19 7.14 0.91
C LYS A 102 18.55 5.80 1.56
N ILE A 103 18.00 4.69 1.04
CA ILE A 103 18.16 3.36 1.65
C ILE A 103 19.43 2.68 1.13
N GLN A 104 19.77 2.84 -0.15
CA GLN A 104 20.85 2.14 -0.87
C GLN A 104 20.82 0.63 -0.60
N PRO A 105 19.76 -0.08 -1.00
CA PRO A 105 19.58 -1.47 -0.63
C PRO A 105 20.52 -2.41 -1.40
N ASP A 106 20.96 -3.49 -0.75
CA ASP A 106 21.66 -4.60 -1.41
C ASP A 106 20.73 -5.49 -2.22
N GLN A 107 19.44 -5.54 -1.83
CA GLN A 107 18.41 -6.31 -2.50
C GLN A 107 17.08 -5.58 -2.50
N MET A 108 16.40 -5.61 -3.63
CA MET A 108 15.03 -5.13 -3.77
C MET A 108 14.12 -6.26 -4.21
N PHE A 109 12.97 -6.41 -3.55
CA PHE A 109 11.91 -7.33 -3.94
C PHE A 109 10.73 -6.53 -4.45
N VAL A 110 10.41 -6.68 -5.73
CA VAL A 110 9.38 -5.89 -6.39
C VAL A 110 8.28 -6.78 -6.98
N ALA A 111 7.05 -6.27 -7.00
CA ALA A 111 5.94 -6.99 -7.62
C ALA A 111 6.11 -6.98 -9.15
N GLY A 112 6.49 -8.13 -9.71
CA GLY A 112 6.63 -8.35 -11.15
C GLY A 112 5.34 -8.82 -11.83
N ASP A 113 4.18 -8.46 -11.29
CA ASP A 113 2.88 -8.91 -11.79
C ASP A 113 2.43 -8.05 -12.97
N LEU A 114 2.88 -8.42 -14.16
CA LEU A 114 2.53 -7.73 -15.41
C LEU A 114 1.11 -8.03 -15.89
N ALA A 115 0.47 -9.05 -15.30
CA ALA A 115 -0.89 -9.48 -15.62
C ALA A 115 -1.95 -8.89 -14.67
N ASP A 116 -1.58 -7.89 -13.87
CA ASP A 116 -2.50 -7.19 -12.96
C ASP A 116 -3.69 -6.60 -13.73
N PRO A 117 -4.92 -7.09 -13.51
CA PRO A 117 -6.09 -6.60 -14.23
C PRO A 117 -6.44 -5.14 -13.93
N HIS A 118 -5.94 -4.60 -12.82
CA HIS A 118 -6.13 -3.20 -12.42
C HIS A 118 -5.01 -2.28 -12.90
N GLY A 119 -3.90 -2.84 -13.36
CA GLY A 119 -2.74 -2.12 -13.88
C GLY A 119 -1.90 -1.37 -12.83
N THR A 120 -2.35 -1.32 -11.57
CA THR A 120 -1.68 -0.54 -10.52
C THR A 120 -0.31 -1.10 -10.16
N HIS A 121 -0.18 -2.42 -10.02
CA HIS A 121 1.11 -3.07 -9.72
C HIS A 121 2.12 -2.85 -10.84
N LYS A 122 1.64 -2.92 -12.10
CA LYS A 122 2.48 -2.63 -13.26
C LYS A 122 3.01 -1.21 -13.24
N VAL A 123 2.16 -0.21 -12.99
CA VAL A 123 2.58 1.20 -12.91
C VAL A 123 3.57 1.42 -11.78
N CYS A 124 3.37 0.79 -10.62
CA CYS A 124 4.33 0.85 -9.51
C CYS A 124 5.68 0.23 -9.92
N LEU A 125 5.67 -0.91 -10.61
CA LEU A 125 6.90 -1.54 -11.13
C LEU A 125 7.59 -0.62 -12.15
N ASP A 126 6.87 -0.02 -13.08
CA ASP A 126 7.40 0.90 -14.07
C ASP A 126 8.07 2.12 -13.38
N ALA A 127 7.49 2.65 -12.31
CA ALA A 127 8.09 3.72 -11.51
C ALA A 127 9.41 3.28 -10.84
N ILE A 128 9.42 2.08 -10.27
CA ILE A 128 10.62 1.51 -9.62
C ILE A 128 11.72 1.26 -10.65
N LEU A 129 11.40 0.66 -11.81
CA LEU A 129 12.39 0.40 -12.85
C LEU A 129 12.96 1.70 -13.45
N ALA A 130 12.13 2.73 -13.62
CA ALA A 130 12.60 4.04 -14.06
C ALA A 130 13.55 4.68 -13.03
N ALA A 131 13.20 4.61 -11.74
CA ALA A 131 14.06 5.10 -10.67
C ALA A 131 15.40 4.33 -10.58
N ILE A 132 15.37 3.01 -10.80
CA ILE A 132 16.58 2.16 -10.86
C ILE A 132 17.45 2.57 -12.05
N ASP A 133 16.86 2.82 -13.22
CA ASP A 133 17.61 3.24 -14.42
C ASP A 133 18.35 4.55 -14.18
N ASP A 134 17.76 5.47 -13.44
CA ASP A 134 18.38 6.76 -13.05
C ASP A 134 19.59 6.60 -12.13
N VAL A 135 19.64 5.56 -11.30
CA VAL A 135 20.69 5.35 -10.30
C VAL A 135 21.60 4.16 -10.62
N LYS A 136 21.44 3.52 -11.78
CA LYS A 136 22.17 2.27 -12.14
C LYS A 136 23.68 2.41 -12.17
N ASP A 137 24.21 3.63 -12.44
CA ASP A 137 25.64 3.92 -12.54
C ASP A 137 26.27 4.29 -11.18
N GLU A 138 25.46 4.42 -10.13
CA GLU A 138 25.93 4.66 -8.77
C GLU A 138 26.72 3.46 -8.23
N GLU A 139 27.78 3.72 -7.47
CA GLU A 139 28.70 2.65 -7.00
C GLU A 139 27.98 1.62 -6.13
N TRP A 140 27.08 2.05 -5.24
CA TRP A 140 26.31 1.15 -4.39
C TRP A 140 25.33 0.29 -5.18
N MET A 141 24.80 0.80 -6.31
CA MET A 141 23.82 0.08 -7.13
C MET A 141 24.41 -1.11 -7.89
N LYS A 142 25.72 -1.10 -8.17
CA LYS A 142 26.41 -2.19 -8.87
C LYS A 142 26.27 -3.57 -8.23
N ASN A 143 26.07 -3.60 -6.91
CA ASN A 143 25.92 -4.84 -6.15
C ASN A 143 24.45 -5.11 -5.77
N CYS A 144 23.54 -4.18 -6.04
CA CYS A 144 22.12 -4.34 -5.74
C CYS A 144 21.50 -5.38 -6.68
N ARG A 145 20.69 -6.28 -6.11
CA ARG A 145 19.92 -7.27 -6.87
C ARG A 145 18.44 -6.95 -6.80
N VAL A 146 17.78 -6.99 -7.95
CA VAL A 146 16.34 -6.77 -8.05
C VAL A 146 15.65 -8.09 -8.34
N TRP A 147 14.80 -8.53 -7.42
CA TRP A 147 14.04 -9.77 -7.51
C TRP A 147 12.58 -9.43 -7.78
N MET A 148 12.06 -9.99 -8.86
CA MET A 148 10.64 -9.84 -9.19
C MET A 148 9.86 -11.05 -8.69
N TYR A 149 8.87 -10.81 -7.81
CA TYR A 149 7.95 -11.87 -7.41
C TYR A 149 6.59 -11.70 -8.11
N ARG A 150 5.88 -12.80 -8.30
CA ARG A 150 4.48 -12.76 -8.72
C ARG A 150 3.54 -12.91 -7.53
N GLY A 151 2.42 -12.21 -7.60
CA GLY A 151 1.41 -12.20 -6.56
C GLY A 151 0.25 -13.17 -6.83
N ALA A 152 -0.97 -12.72 -6.54
CA ALA A 152 -2.17 -13.57 -6.58
C ALA A 152 -2.64 -13.95 -7.99
N TRP A 153 -2.20 -13.24 -9.03
CA TRP A 153 -2.77 -13.33 -10.38
C TRP A 153 -2.06 -14.31 -11.30
N ALA A 154 -0.80 -14.59 -11.04
CA ALA A 154 0.00 -15.48 -11.87
C ALA A 154 1.20 -16.04 -11.12
N GLU A 155 1.75 -17.14 -11.63
CA GLU A 155 3.00 -17.73 -11.18
C GLU A 155 4.07 -17.59 -12.28
N TRP A 156 5.35 -17.66 -11.90
CA TRP A 156 6.43 -17.77 -12.85
C TRP A 156 6.45 -19.17 -13.45
N GLU A 157 6.72 -19.26 -14.75
CA GLU A 157 7.05 -20.54 -15.36
C GLU A 157 8.34 -21.09 -14.70
N MET A 158 8.42 -22.40 -14.51
CA MET A 158 9.50 -23.02 -13.75
C MET A 158 10.90 -22.76 -14.31
N ASP A 159 11.00 -22.58 -15.61
CA ASP A 159 12.26 -22.26 -16.31
C ASP A 159 12.68 -20.79 -16.15
N HIS A 160 11.79 -19.93 -15.67
CA HIS A 160 12.07 -18.53 -15.35
C HIS A 160 12.32 -18.27 -13.86
N VAL A 161 12.27 -19.30 -13.02
CA VAL A 161 12.51 -19.17 -11.57
C VAL A 161 14.00 -19.17 -11.29
N GLU A 162 14.54 -18.03 -10.88
CA GLU A 162 15.94 -17.87 -10.48
C GLU A 162 16.17 -18.06 -8.98
N MET A 163 15.13 -17.81 -8.16
CA MET A 163 15.18 -17.98 -6.71
C MET A 163 13.93 -18.70 -6.21
N ALA A 164 14.13 -19.79 -5.48
CA ALA A 164 13.08 -20.49 -4.75
C ALA A 164 13.41 -20.51 -3.27
N VAL A 165 12.50 -19.98 -2.44
CA VAL A 165 12.66 -19.91 -0.99
C VAL A 165 11.75 -20.98 -0.37
N PRO A 166 12.31 -22.06 0.21
CA PRO A 166 11.50 -23.04 0.92
C PRO A 166 10.95 -22.43 2.20
N ILE A 167 9.67 -22.67 2.47
CA ILE A 167 9.00 -22.20 3.70
C ILE A 167 8.41 -23.40 4.45
N SER A 168 8.51 -23.38 5.76
CA SER A 168 7.89 -24.36 6.64
C SER A 168 6.37 -24.13 6.74
N PRO A 169 5.59 -25.13 7.17
CA PRO A 169 4.17 -24.94 7.45
C PRO A 169 3.90 -23.85 8.51
N GLU A 170 4.82 -23.63 9.42
CA GLU A 170 4.73 -22.57 10.42
C GLU A 170 4.91 -21.19 9.79
N GLU A 171 5.90 -21.00 8.94
CA GLU A 171 6.12 -19.76 8.19
C GLU A 171 4.96 -19.46 7.25
N LEU A 172 4.38 -20.49 6.61
CA LEU A 172 3.16 -20.33 5.79
C LEU A 172 1.99 -19.83 6.64
N ARG A 173 1.80 -20.40 7.84
CA ARG A 173 0.77 -19.95 8.79
C ARG A 173 1.03 -18.51 9.22
N PHE A 174 2.29 -18.16 9.46
CA PHE A 174 2.71 -16.81 9.84
C PHE A 174 2.41 -15.80 8.73
N LYS A 175 2.78 -16.10 7.49
CA LYS A 175 2.43 -15.32 6.29
C LYS A 175 0.92 -15.12 6.17
N ARG A 176 0.14 -16.20 6.28
CA ARG A 176 -1.33 -16.13 6.22
C ARG A 176 -1.90 -15.20 7.29
N ASN A 177 -1.43 -15.32 8.53
CA ASN A 177 -1.89 -14.48 9.64
C ASN A 177 -1.52 -13.00 9.44
N SER A 178 -0.39 -12.70 8.80
CA SER A 178 -0.02 -11.34 8.41
C SER A 178 -1.01 -10.76 7.40
N ILE A 179 -1.36 -11.52 6.37
CA ILE A 179 -2.35 -11.10 5.36
C ILE A 179 -3.71 -10.83 6.00
N LEU A 180 -4.14 -11.65 6.95
CA LEU A 180 -5.41 -11.48 7.67
C LEU A 180 -5.47 -10.23 8.58
N LYS A 181 -4.39 -9.46 8.71
CA LYS A 181 -4.43 -8.14 9.37
C LYS A 181 -5.12 -7.07 8.51
N HIS A 182 -5.21 -7.29 7.20
CA HIS A 182 -5.92 -6.43 6.27
C HIS A 182 -7.43 -6.77 6.25
N GLN A 183 -8.15 -6.35 7.28
CA GLN A 183 -9.56 -6.70 7.48
C GLN A 183 -10.55 -5.83 6.70
N SER A 184 -10.12 -4.67 6.22
CA SER A 184 -10.96 -3.75 5.44
C SER A 184 -10.93 -4.02 3.93
N GLN A 185 -10.21 -5.05 3.50
CA GLN A 185 -10.01 -5.42 2.09
C GLN A 185 -10.65 -6.75 1.76
#